data_f451dd0fc952a5c199274cd765ffcfcf
#
_entry.id   f451dd0fc952a5c199274cd765ffcfcf
#
_cell.length_a   1.000
_cell.length_b   1.000
_cell.length_c   1.000
_cell.angle_alpha   90.00
_cell.angle_beta   90.00
_cell.angle_gamma   90.00
#
_symmetry.space_group_name_H-M   'P 1'
#
loop_
_entity.id
_entity.type
_entity.pdbx_description
1 polymer ?
#
loop_
_entity_poly.entity_id
_entity_poly.type
_entity_poly.pdbx_seq_one_letter_code
_entity_poly.pdbx_strand_id
1 'polypeptide(L)'
;AAAGKVLASGFNLMYTRHFLDTLKRKALGKLDQFPRLFDANKVSACTTLYEFDNIVTAPLHGFRDTEDYWARSSSKPWLKYVEVPTLVINARNDPFMPPSALPAHAEVSPSVVLEFPKEGGHAGFLDSPFPGRLTWLPERIVRFFGEQRGGLRHGLPMDLPEGLPELRIS
;
A
#
# COMPACT_ATOMS: atom_id res chain seq x y z
N ALA A 1 10.90 -3.86 -6.16
CA ALA A 1 11.60 -5.06 -6.68
C ALA A 1 11.39 -6.31 -5.79
N ALA A 2 11.49 -6.23 -4.43
CA ALA A 2 11.39 -7.41 -3.57
C ALA A 2 9.98 -8.03 -3.56
N ALA A 3 8.92 -7.24 -3.42
CA ALA A 3 7.53 -7.69 -3.43
C ALA A 3 7.15 -8.38 -4.75
N GLY A 4 7.60 -7.87 -5.91
CA GLY A 4 7.33 -8.47 -7.21
C GLY A 4 7.87 -9.90 -7.35
N LYS A 5 9.03 -10.21 -6.73
CA LYS A 5 9.58 -11.57 -6.71
C LYS A 5 8.77 -12.53 -5.85
N VAL A 6 8.26 -12.06 -4.72
CA VAL A 6 7.40 -12.85 -3.81
C VAL A 6 6.06 -13.18 -4.46
N LEU A 7 5.47 -12.23 -5.19
CA LEU A 7 4.23 -12.44 -5.93
C LEU A 7 4.37 -13.45 -7.08
N ALA A 8 5.59 -13.69 -7.58
CA ALA A 8 5.88 -14.63 -8.65
C ALA A 8 6.16 -16.07 -8.17
N SER A 9 5.94 -16.42 -6.89
CA SER A 9 6.29 -17.72 -6.33
C SER A 9 5.25 -18.31 -5.39
N GLY A 10 5.21 -19.64 -5.28
CA GLY A 10 4.41 -20.39 -4.30
C GLY A 10 2.89 -20.16 -4.44
N PHE A 11 2.20 -20.13 -3.32
CA PHE A 11 0.73 -19.89 -3.25
C PHE A 11 0.32 -18.53 -3.83
N ASN A 12 1.22 -17.56 -3.84
CA ASN A 12 0.96 -16.24 -4.40
C ASN A 12 0.73 -16.27 -5.92
N LEU A 13 1.18 -17.32 -6.63
CA LEU A 13 0.94 -17.48 -8.07
C LEU A 13 -0.55 -17.52 -8.42
N MET A 14 -1.37 -18.18 -7.61
CA MET A 14 -2.81 -18.26 -7.86
C MET A 14 -3.47 -16.90 -7.70
N TYR A 15 -3.06 -16.16 -6.67
CA TYR A 15 -3.51 -14.79 -6.43
C TYR A 15 -3.06 -13.84 -7.55
N THR A 16 -1.80 -13.94 -7.93
CA THR A 16 -1.20 -13.14 -9.01
C THR A 16 -1.88 -13.41 -10.35
N ARG A 17 -2.21 -14.66 -10.68
CA ARG A 17 -2.96 -14.99 -11.91
C ARG A 17 -4.33 -14.33 -11.94
N HIS A 18 -5.12 -14.48 -10.88
CA HIS A 18 -6.44 -13.86 -10.81
C HIS A 18 -6.37 -12.33 -10.91
N PHE A 19 -5.38 -11.72 -10.24
CA PHE A 19 -5.15 -10.28 -10.29
C PHE A 19 -4.73 -9.83 -11.70
N LEU A 20 -3.78 -10.54 -12.30
CA LEU A 20 -3.30 -10.29 -13.67
C LEU A 20 -4.41 -10.40 -14.70
N ASP A 21 -5.27 -11.42 -14.63
CA ASP A 21 -6.41 -11.58 -15.53
C ASP A 21 -7.38 -10.40 -15.45
N THR A 22 -7.57 -9.86 -14.25
CA THR A 22 -8.39 -8.65 -14.06
C THR A 22 -7.74 -7.41 -14.67
N LEU A 23 -6.44 -7.24 -14.48
CA LEU A 23 -5.68 -6.14 -15.08
C LEU A 23 -5.67 -6.21 -16.60
N LYS A 24 -5.43 -7.39 -17.17
CA LYS A 24 -5.45 -7.64 -18.62
C LYS A 24 -6.80 -7.26 -19.24
N ARG A 25 -7.90 -7.73 -18.66
CA ARG A 25 -9.24 -7.38 -19.14
C ARG A 25 -9.50 -5.88 -19.14
N LYS A 26 -9.11 -5.19 -18.06
CA LYS A 26 -9.26 -3.74 -17.96
C LYS A 26 -8.39 -3.00 -18.98
N ALA A 27 -7.15 -3.43 -19.16
CA ALA A 27 -6.23 -2.84 -20.11
C ALA A 27 -6.73 -3.04 -21.54
N LEU A 28 -7.06 -4.25 -21.93
CA LEU A 28 -7.58 -4.55 -23.29
C LEU A 28 -8.86 -3.78 -23.61
N GLY A 29 -9.79 -3.63 -22.65
CA GLY A 29 -10.99 -2.82 -22.84
C GLY A 29 -10.71 -1.32 -23.03
N LYS A 30 -9.53 -0.81 -22.65
CA LYS A 30 -9.14 0.58 -22.96
C LYS A 30 -8.73 0.78 -24.41
N LEU A 31 -8.34 -0.28 -25.12
CA LEU A 31 -7.95 -0.20 -26.53
C LEU A 31 -9.13 0.14 -27.46
N ASP A 32 -10.37 -0.09 -27.04
CA ASP A 32 -11.56 0.33 -27.76
C ASP A 32 -11.62 1.87 -27.90
N GLN A 33 -11.17 2.58 -26.86
CA GLN A 33 -11.11 4.03 -26.84
C GLN A 33 -9.76 4.58 -27.32
N PHE A 34 -8.68 3.83 -27.07
CA PHE A 34 -7.29 4.24 -27.32
C PHE A 34 -6.52 3.13 -28.05
N PRO A 35 -6.78 2.87 -29.34
CA PRO A 35 -6.28 1.67 -30.06
C PRO A 35 -4.75 1.53 -30.15
N ARG A 36 -4.00 2.62 -29.89
CA ARG A 36 -2.53 2.63 -29.95
C ARG A 36 -1.86 2.80 -28.60
N LEU A 37 -2.60 2.63 -27.51
CA LEU A 37 -2.08 2.88 -26.16
C LEU A 37 -0.97 1.87 -25.79
N PHE A 38 -1.14 0.61 -26.15
CA PHE A 38 -0.18 -0.49 -26.00
C PHE A 38 -0.51 -1.66 -26.93
N ASP A 39 0.41 -2.62 -27.02
CA ASP A 39 0.25 -3.81 -27.88
C ASP A 39 -0.67 -4.84 -27.22
N ALA A 40 -1.85 -5.07 -27.80
CA ALA A 40 -2.85 -6.03 -27.31
C ALA A 40 -2.29 -7.46 -27.21
N ASN A 41 -1.46 -7.88 -28.18
CA ASN A 41 -0.90 -9.23 -28.18
C ASN A 41 0.07 -9.41 -27.03
N LYS A 42 0.92 -8.42 -26.75
CA LYS A 42 1.84 -8.45 -25.62
C LYS A 42 1.08 -8.47 -24.30
N VAL A 43 0.03 -7.65 -24.14
CA VAL A 43 -0.82 -7.67 -22.94
C VAL A 43 -1.47 -9.03 -22.75
N SER A 44 -2.01 -9.62 -23.81
CA SER A 44 -2.66 -10.95 -23.74
C SER A 44 -1.66 -12.05 -23.37
N ALA A 45 -0.44 -11.98 -23.89
CA ALA A 45 0.60 -13.00 -23.69
C ALA A 45 1.32 -12.88 -22.32
N CYS A 46 1.31 -11.72 -21.64
CA CYS A 46 2.06 -11.56 -20.39
C CYS A 46 1.55 -12.51 -19.30
N THR A 47 2.47 -13.05 -18.51
CA THR A 47 2.21 -14.07 -17.49
C THR A 47 2.55 -13.62 -16.08
N THR A 48 3.22 -12.48 -15.94
CA THR A 48 3.65 -11.90 -14.67
C THR A 48 3.23 -10.44 -14.55
N LEU A 49 3.12 -9.95 -13.30
CA LEU A 49 2.90 -8.52 -13.04
C LEU A 49 4.08 -7.67 -13.55
N TYR A 50 5.29 -8.22 -13.51
CA TYR A 50 6.47 -7.55 -14.05
C TYR A 50 6.32 -7.26 -15.56
N GLU A 51 5.94 -8.27 -16.33
CA GLU A 51 5.69 -8.11 -17.77
C GLU A 51 4.52 -7.16 -18.06
N PHE A 52 3.45 -7.25 -17.27
CA PHE A 52 2.32 -6.33 -17.38
C PHE A 52 2.74 -4.88 -17.12
N ASP A 53 3.47 -4.64 -16.06
CA ASP A 53 3.97 -3.29 -15.73
C ASP A 53 4.91 -2.77 -16.82
N ASN A 54 5.71 -3.64 -17.44
CA ASN A 54 6.62 -3.26 -18.52
C ASN A 54 5.89 -2.88 -19.82
N ILE A 55 4.75 -3.54 -20.10
CA ILE A 55 3.97 -3.33 -21.33
C ILE A 55 2.96 -2.20 -21.16
N VAL A 56 2.36 -2.08 -19.97
CA VAL A 56 1.22 -1.20 -19.73
C VAL A 56 1.56 -0.08 -18.74
N THR A 57 1.88 -0.42 -17.49
CA THR A 57 1.95 0.56 -16.40
C THR A 57 3.11 1.54 -16.61
N ALA A 58 4.30 1.05 -16.87
CA ALA A 58 5.48 1.89 -17.01
C ALA A 58 5.36 2.86 -18.22
N PRO A 59 5.06 2.41 -19.44
CA PRO A 59 4.90 3.31 -20.58
C PRO A 59 3.75 4.31 -20.40
N LEU A 60 2.61 3.87 -19.83
CA LEU A 60 1.44 4.72 -19.63
C LEU A 60 1.74 5.91 -18.71
N HIS A 61 2.61 5.72 -17.73
CA HIS A 61 2.99 6.74 -16.75
C HIS A 61 4.35 7.40 -17.03
N GLY A 62 4.94 7.19 -18.22
CA GLY A 62 6.18 7.83 -18.63
C GLY A 62 7.44 7.30 -17.95
N PHE A 63 7.41 6.07 -17.45
CA PHE A 63 8.60 5.36 -16.98
C PHE A 63 9.22 4.59 -18.14
N ARG A 64 10.53 4.42 -18.07
CA ARG A 64 11.30 3.70 -19.10
C ARG A 64 10.93 2.23 -19.18
N ASP A 65 10.79 1.57 -18.02
CA ASP A 65 10.52 0.14 -17.84
C ASP A 65 9.97 -0.13 -16.42
N THR A 66 9.68 -1.39 -16.12
CA THR A 66 9.20 -1.83 -14.81
C THR A 66 10.16 -1.51 -13.69
N GLU A 67 11.47 -1.65 -13.91
CA GLU A 67 12.48 -1.38 -12.87
C GLU A 67 12.49 0.12 -12.49
N ASP A 68 12.44 0.99 -13.49
CA ASP A 68 12.33 2.44 -13.29
C ASP A 68 11.03 2.81 -12.58
N TYR A 69 9.92 2.21 -12.99
CA TYR A 69 8.62 2.39 -12.34
C TYR A 69 8.67 2.00 -10.85
N TRP A 70 9.11 0.78 -10.55
CA TRP A 70 9.16 0.29 -9.17
C TRP A 70 10.16 1.05 -8.30
N ALA A 71 11.30 1.45 -8.86
CA ALA A 71 12.29 2.21 -8.12
C ALA A 71 11.77 3.62 -7.75
N ARG A 72 11.19 4.32 -8.72
CA ARG A 72 10.73 5.71 -8.53
C ARG A 72 9.39 5.82 -7.81
N SER A 73 8.54 4.78 -7.89
CA SER A 73 7.24 4.73 -7.22
C SER A 73 7.30 4.14 -5.81
N SER A 74 8.47 3.65 -5.37
CA SER A 74 8.65 3.15 -4.01
C SER A 74 8.59 4.28 -2.99
N SER A 75 7.76 4.12 -1.96
CA SER A 75 7.69 5.07 -0.84
C SER A 75 8.89 4.97 0.12
N LYS A 76 9.55 3.82 0.21
CA LYS A 76 10.60 3.56 1.19
C LYS A 76 11.72 4.62 1.21
N PRO A 77 12.31 5.06 0.06
CA PRO A 77 13.34 6.10 0.05
C PRO A 77 12.87 7.47 0.53
N TRP A 78 11.55 7.71 0.52
CA TRP A 78 10.95 8.99 0.88
C TRP A 78 10.58 9.08 2.35
N LEU A 79 10.53 7.96 3.09
CA LEU A 79 10.14 7.93 4.50
C LEU A 79 11.02 8.80 5.40
N LYS A 80 12.27 9.01 5.02
CA LYS A 80 13.20 9.89 5.75
C LYS A 80 12.88 11.39 5.61
N TYR A 81 12.02 11.77 4.67
CA TYR A 81 11.61 13.15 4.43
C TYR A 81 10.18 13.43 4.88
N VAL A 82 9.51 12.46 5.49
CA VAL A 82 8.16 12.64 6.01
C VAL A 82 8.20 13.54 7.25
N GLU A 83 7.51 14.67 7.20
CA GLU A 83 7.49 15.67 8.28
C GLU A 83 6.23 15.57 9.15
N VAL A 84 5.16 14.99 8.62
CA VAL A 84 3.89 14.82 9.34
C VAL A 84 3.91 13.52 10.17
N PRO A 85 3.24 13.48 11.32
CA PRO A 85 3.10 12.26 12.11
C PRO A 85 2.51 11.13 11.26
N THR A 86 3.28 10.07 11.06
CA THR A 86 2.93 8.96 10.17
C THR A 86 3.14 7.63 10.88
N LEU A 87 2.14 6.75 10.83
CA LEU A 87 2.23 5.38 11.31
C LEU A 87 2.33 4.42 10.12
N VAL A 88 3.42 3.66 10.06
CA VAL A 88 3.63 2.60 9.07
C VAL A 88 3.40 1.25 9.76
N ILE A 89 2.34 0.57 9.37
CA ILE A 89 1.99 -0.77 9.90
C ILE A 89 2.16 -1.80 8.80
N ASN A 90 2.87 -2.87 9.09
CA ASN A 90 2.97 -4.05 8.21
C ASN A 90 3.28 -5.30 9.05
N ALA A 91 2.54 -6.39 8.85
CA ALA A 91 2.87 -7.61 9.55
C ALA A 91 4.13 -8.28 8.98
N ARG A 92 4.93 -8.90 9.85
CA ARG A 92 6.15 -9.62 9.42
C ARG A 92 5.85 -10.88 8.63
N ASN A 93 4.65 -11.45 8.80
CA ASN A 93 4.16 -12.61 8.07
C ASN A 93 3.29 -12.25 6.85
N ASP A 94 3.40 -11.01 6.34
CA ASP A 94 2.71 -10.59 5.12
C ASP A 94 3.17 -11.46 3.94
N PRO A 95 2.26 -12.19 3.28
CA PRO A 95 2.62 -13.08 2.18
C PRO A 95 3.06 -12.32 0.91
N PHE A 96 2.79 -11.02 0.81
CA PHE A 96 3.11 -10.20 -0.36
C PHE A 96 4.31 -9.28 -0.14
N MET A 97 4.64 -8.96 1.12
CA MET A 97 5.73 -8.05 1.47
C MET A 97 6.78 -8.79 2.30
N PRO A 98 7.93 -9.15 1.71
CA PRO A 98 8.96 -9.84 2.47
C PRO A 98 9.55 -8.95 3.57
N PRO A 99 9.94 -9.50 4.73
CA PRO A 99 10.51 -8.72 5.83
C PRO A 99 11.70 -7.84 5.43
N SER A 100 12.49 -8.27 4.44
CA SER A 100 13.62 -7.51 3.88
C SER A 100 13.21 -6.22 3.15
N ALA A 101 11.95 -6.08 2.76
CA ALA A 101 11.41 -4.88 2.14
C ALA A 101 10.95 -3.83 3.16
N LEU A 102 10.75 -4.22 4.42
CA LEU A 102 10.32 -3.31 5.48
C LEU A 102 11.42 -2.29 5.77
N PRO A 103 11.07 -1.03 6.05
CA PRO A 103 12.04 -0.02 6.44
C PRO A 103 12.62 -0.28 7.84
N ALA A 104 13.88 0.06 8.04
CA ALA A 104 14.50 0.13 9.36
C ALA A 104 14.31 1.53 9.99
N HIS A 105 14.46 1.64 11.32
CA HIS A 105 14.36 2.94 12.00
C HIS A 105 15.34 3.98 11.47
N ALA A 106 16.53 3.57 11.01
CA ALA A 106 17.51 4.47 10.41
C ALA A 106 17.12 4.97 9.01
N GLU A 107 16.10 4.40 8.38
CA GLU A 107 15.64 4.75 7.02
C GLU A 107 14.42 5.69 7.03
N VAL A 108 13.95 6.10 8.21
CA VAL A 108 12.75 6.93 8.37
C VAL A 108 13.05 8.21 9.16
N SER A 109 12.20 9.22 9.01
CA SER A 109 12.27 10.45 9.80
C SER A 109 11.76 10.23 11.23
N PRO A 110 12.06 11.15 12.18
CA PRO A 110 11.49 11.11 13.53
C PRO A 110 9.96 11.18 13.58
N SER A 111 9.31 11.69 12.53
CA SER A 111 7.85 11.76 12.43
C SER A 111 7.20 10.43 12.06
N VAL A 112 7.99 9.42 11.69
CA VAL A 112 7.49 8.11 11.26
C VAL A 112 7.64 7.08 12.38
N VAL A 113 6.52 6.50 12.79
CA VAL A 113 6.46 5.36 13.71
C VAL A 113 6.34 4.08 12.90
N LEU A 114 7.28 3.15 13.11
CA LEU A 114 7.28 1.83 12.48
C LEU A 114 6.68 0.79 13.44
N GLU A 115 5.65 0.08 13.00
CA GLU A 115 5.01 -0.97 13.79
C GLU A 115 4.83 -2.23 12.95
N PHE A 116 5.63 -3.26 13.27
CA PHE A 116 5.68 -4.51 12.51
C PHE A 116 5.33 -5.69 13.40
N PRO A 117 4.02 -5.95 13.67
CA PRO A 117 3.57 -7.13 14.40
C PRO A 117 4.07 -8.41 13.75
N LYS A 118 4.27 -9.47 14.56
CA LYS A 118 4.72 -10.77 14.05
C LYS A 118 3.69 -11.36 13.09
N GLU A 119 2.42 -11.22 13.44
CA GLU A 119 1.27 -11.78 12.74
C GLU A 119 0.28 -10.67 12.35
N GLY A 120 -0.45 -10.88 11.26
CA GLY A 120 -1.40 -9.90 10.73
C GLY A 120 -1.75 -10.16 9.26
N GLY A 121 -0.94 -10.94 8.57
CA GLY A 121 -1.09 -11.11 7.12
C GLY A 121 -0.92 -9.79 6.38
N HIS A 122 -1.60 -9.63 5.25
CA HIS A 122 -1.49 -8.40 4.47
C HIS A 122 -2.31 -7.23 5.05
N ALA A 123 -3.53 -7.50 5.52
CA ALA A 123 -4.44 -6.48 6.05
C ALA A 123 -5.41 -7.00 7.13
N GLY A 124 -5.28 -8.26 7.55
CA GLY A 124 -6.24 -8.88 8.46
C GLY A 124 -6.03 -8.48 9.91
N PHE A 125 -4.80 -8.61 10.42
CA PHE A 125 -4.44 -8.31 11.81
C PHE A 125 -5.42 -8.91 12.83
N LEU A 126 -5.61 -10.24 12.74
CA LEU A 126 -6.43 -10.98 13.71
C LEU A 126 -5.85 -10.84 15.12
N ASP A 127 -6.67 -10.47 16.08
CA ASP A 127 -6.28 -10.26 17.48
C ASP A 127 -6.49 -11.48 18.38
N SER A 128 -7.02 -12.56 17.82
CA SER A 128 -7.29 -13.82 18.55
C SER A 128 -7.27 -15.02 17.60
N PRO A 129 -7.18 -16.28 18.12
CA PRO A 129 -7.31 -17.49 17.32
C PRO A 129 -8.63 -17.53 16.54
N PHE A 130 -8.64 -18.31 15.44
CA PHE A 130 -9.83 -18.46 14.60
C PHE A 130 -11.11 -18.77 15.43
N PRO A 131 -12.25 -18.11 15.16
CA PRO A 131 -12.52 -17.23 14.03
C PRO A 131 -11.94 -15.82 14.13
N GLY A 132 -11.29 -15.43 15.23
CA GLY A 132 -10.59 -14.17 15.42
C GLY A 132 -11.47 -12.92 15.28
N ARG A 133 -10.94 -11.78 15.72
CA ARG A 133 -11.55 -10.46 15.51
C ARG A 133 -10.59 -9.56 14.73
N LEU A 134 -11.15 -8.64 13.94
CA LEU A 134 -10.38 -7.68 13.13
C LEU A 134 -10.37 -6.29 13.78
N THR A 135 -10.40 -6.23 15.12
CA THR A 135 -10.52 -4.97 15.86
C THR A 135 -9.18 -4.29 16.09
N TRP A 136 -8.11 -5.05 16.11
CA TRP A 136 -6.76 -4.53 16.43
C TRP A 136 -6.33 -3.36 15.51
N LEU A 137 -6.44 -3.52 14.20
CA LEU A 137 -5.99 -2.51 13.25
C LEU A 137 -6.77 -1.19 13.36
N PRO A 138 -8.12 -1.18 13.32
CA PRO A 138 -8.88 0.07 13.50
C PRO A 138 -8.64 0.70 14.87
N GLU A 139 -8.58 -0.06 15.97
CA GLU A 139 -8.28 0.47 17.30
C GLU A 139 -6.88 1.09 17.36
N ARG A 140 -5.89 0.45 16.75
CA ARG A 140 -4.51 0.99 16.71
C ARG A 140 -4.43 2.29 15.93
N ILE A 141 -5.13 2.38 14.79
CA ILE A 141 -5.22 3.60 13.97
C ILE A 141 -5.87 4.73 14.75
N VAL A 142 -7.02 4.48 15.38
CA VAL A 142 -7.74 5.48 16.19
C VAL A 142 -6.87 5.97 17.35
N ARG A 143 -6.18 5.07 18.03
CA ARG A 143 -5.24 5.41 19.11
C ARG A 143 -4.11 6.32 18.60
N PHE A 144 -3.48 6.00 17.47
CA PHE A 144 -2.44 6.83 16.88
C PHE A 144 -2.93 8.26 16.64
N PHE A 145 -4.09 8.44 16.02
CA PHE A 145 -4.65 9.77 15.81
C PHE A 145 -5.03 10.48 17.12
N GLY A 146 -5.47 9.75 18.13
CA GLY A 146 -5.73 10.30 19.46
C GLY A 146 -4.46 10.81 20.15
N GLU A 147 -3.37 10.08 20.05
CA GLU A 147 -2.04 10.46 20.57
C GLU A 147 -1.54 11.76 19.92
N GLN A 148 -1.72 11.91 18.60
CA GLN A 148 -1.33 13.11 17.87
C GLN A 148 -2.17 14.35 18.27
N ARG A 149 -3.47 14.18 18.51
CA ARG A 149 -4.34 15.27 19.01
C ARG A 149 -3.92 15.76 20.40
N GLY A 150 -3.45 14.88 21.28
CA GLY A 150 -2.91 15.26 22.60
C GLY A 150 -1.69 16.18 22.51
N GLY A 151 -0.78 15.92 21.55
CA GLY A 151 0.39 16.75 21.27
C GLY A 151 0.05 18.12 20.68
N LEU A 152 -1.01 18.23 19.88
CA LEU A 152 -1.45 19.49 19.27
C LEU A 152 -2.17 20.43 20.25
N ARG A 153 -2.67 19.92 21.38
CA ARG A 153 -3.32 20.77 22.41
C ARG A 153 -2.36 21.71 23.16
N HIS A 154 -1.07 21.51 23.06
CA HIS A 154 -0.06 22.38 23.70
C HIS A 154 0.47 23.50 22.81
N GLY A 155 0.01 23.63 21.55
CA GLY A 155 0.58 24.59 20.60
C GLY A 155 -0.38 25.44 19.77
N LEU A 156 -1.70 25.28 19.91
CA LEU A 156 -2.67 26.11 19.19
C LEU A 156 -3.49 26.97 20.17
N PRO A 157 -3.62 28.29 19.94
CA PRO A 157 -4.61 29.10 20.64
C PRO A 157 -6.01 28.57 20.29
N MET A 158 -6.76 28.20 21.31
CA MET A 158 -8.16 27.76 21.19
C MET A 158 -9.04 28.98 20.95
N ASP A 159 -9.25 29.32 19.68
CA ASP A 159 -10.42 30.09 19.25
C ASP A 159 -11.13 29.33 18.13
N LEU A 160 -11.83 28.26 18.49
CA LEU A 160 -12.82 27.66 17.61
C LEU A 160 -14.15 28.37 17.86
N PRO A 161 -14.87 28.84 16.80
CA PRO A 161 -16.20 29.42 16.97
C PRO A 161 -17.16 28.38 17.53
N GLU A 162 -17.88 28.74 18.60
CA GLU A 162 -18.99 27.97 19.14
C GLU A 162 -20.08 27.83 18.07
N GLY A 163 -20.45 26.59 17.70
CA GLY A 163 -21.62 26.37 16.86
C GLY A 163 -21.51 25.31 15.77
N LEU A 164 -20.82 24.19 16.00
CA LEU A 164 -20.98 23.03 15.10
C LEU A 164 -22.13 22.15 15.60
N PRO A 165 -23.14 21.81 14.77
CA PRO A 165 -24.24 20.94 15.17
C PRO A 165 -23.74 19.51 15.41
N GLU A 166 -24.23 18.91 16.49
CA GLU A 166 -24.03 17.49 16.80
C GLU A 166 -24.59 16.62 15.66
N LEU A 167 -23.70 15.88 14.99
CA LEU A 167 -24.09 14.81 14.08
C LEU A 167 -24.63 13.65 14.91
N ARG A 168 -25.96 13.55 15.02
CA ARG A 168 -26.64 12.35 15.52
C ARG A 168 -26.56 11.29 14.42
N ILE A 169 -25.79 10.24 14.69
CA ILE A 169 -25.80 9.00 13.91
C ILE A 169 -27.01 8.19 14.41
N SER A 170 -28.02 8.05 13.57
CA SER A 170 -29.13 7.11 13.72
C SER A 170 -28.81 5.81 12.99
#